data_a152dcec1958ea57b32c45d4e2730469
#
_entry.id   a152dcec1958ea57b32c45d4e2730469
#
_cell.length_a   1.000
_cell.length_b   1.000
_cell.length_c   1.000
_cell.angle_alpha   90.00
_cell.angle_beta   90.00
_cell.angle_gamma   90.00
#
_symmetry.space_group_name_H-M   'P 1'
#
loop_
_entity.id
_entity.type
_entity.pdbx_description
1 polymer ?
#
loop_
_entity_poly.entity_id
_entity_poly.type
_entity_poly.pdbx_seq_one_letter_code
_entity_poly.pdbx_strand_id
1 'polypeptide(L)'
;RLRPSDPDANDASGTSNVQTPVVRMRHIEENKPEICTLDYGSMNFGDFVIINTPEHLKRMAEIAKKVGSKPELEVFDTGHLRLAKKMIEEGIIDKPPLFQICLGIPWGLEQNSESMIFMRDALPDSSHWASFGIGPGEFPMLAQAALLGGHVRVGMEDNLYLEKGVPTPSNAALVEKGIKILQTLGKEPASAQEAREILGLKKLVN
;
A
#
# COMPACT_ATOMS: atom_id res chain seq x y z
N ARG A 1 4.60 25.46 -16.08
CA ARG A 1 4.16 25.15 -14.70
C ARG A 1 2.88 24.34 -14.82
N LEU A 2 2.95 23.05 -14.49
CA LEU A 2 1.76 22.21 -14.34
C LEU A 2 0.85 22.87 -13.30
N ARG A 3 -0.41 23.07 -13.66
CA ARG A 3 -1.42 23.39 -12.66
C ARG A 3 -1.75 22.09 -11.92
N PRO A 4 -1.64 22.04 -10.59
CA PRO A 4 -1.99 20.85 -9.83
C PRO A 4 -3.43 20.35 -10.04
N SER A 5 -4.25 21.17 -10.68
CA SER A 5 -5.66 20.91 -10.96
C SER A 5 -5.95 20.31 -12.34
N ASP A 6 -4.93 20.08 -13.16
CA ASP A 6 -5.14 19.43 -14.46
C ASP A 6 -4.81 17.94 -14.34
N PRO A 7 -5.80 17.05 -14.20
CA PRO A 7 -5.57 15.63 -14.00
C PRO A 7 -4.94 14.94 -15.21
N ASP A 8 -4.96 15.56 -16.36
CA ASP A 8 -4.42 15.02 -17.61
C ASP A 8 -3.16 15.76 -18.12
N ALA A 9 -2.63 16.73 -17.34
CA ALA A 9 -1.42 17.45 -17.71
C ALA A 9 -0.18 16.56 -17.56
N ASN A 10 0.53 16.36 -18.67
CA ASN A 10 1.85 15.73 -18.65
C ASN A 10 2.92 16.77 -18.28
N ASP A 11 3.88 16.38 -17.44
CA ASP A 11 5.09 17.16 -17.30
C ASP A 11 5.92 17.03 -18.59
N ALA A 12 5.91 18.08 -19.38
CA ALA A 12 6.64 18.13 -20.64
C ALA A 12 8.18 18.19 -20.46
N SER A 13 8.67 18.38 -19.22
CA SER A 13 10.12 18.47 -18.96
C SER A 13 10.83 17.12 -18.97
N GLY A 14 10.10 16.00 -18.83
CA GLY A 14 10.66 14.66 -18.76
C GLY A 14 11.56 14.39 -17.54
N THR A 15 11.62 15.34 -16.60
CA THR A 15 12.48 15.30 -15.41
C THR A 15 11.73 15.01 -14.13
N SER A 16 10.40 15.10 -14.12
CA SER A 16 9.58 14.77 -12.95
C SER A 16 8.94 13.38 -13.10
N ASN A 17 8.83 12.66 -11.98
CA ASN A 17 8.09 11.41 -11.89
C ASN A 17 6.56 11.64 -11.88
N VAL A 18 6.10 12.86 -12.16
CA VAL A 18 4.68 13.22 -12.18
C VAL A 18 4.10 12.81 -13.52
N GLN A 19 3.52 11.62 -13.56
CA GLN A 19 2.71 11.16 -14.69
C GLN A 19 1.23 11.39 -14.39
N THR A 20 0.41 11.56 -15.44
CA THR A 20 -1.03 11.66 -15.26
C THR A 20 -1.62 10.38 -14.68
N PRO A 21 -2.75 10.44 -13.97
CA PRO A 21 -3.44 9.27 -13.47
C PRO A 21 -3.69 8.20 -14.54
N VAL A 22 -4.06 8.60 -15.73
CA VAL A 22 -4.32 7.66 -16.86
C VAL A 22 -3.05 6.91 -17.26
N VAL A 23 -1.92 7.60 -17.37
CA VAL A 23 -0.64 6.96 -17.70
C VAL A 23 -0.20 6.02 -16.58
N ARG A 24 -0.33 6.45 -15.34
CA ARG A 24 0.04 5.64 -14.15
C ARG A 24 -0.81 4.37 -14.03
N MET A 25 -2.07 4.43 -14.39
CA MET A 25 -3.02 3.31 -14.28
C MET A 25 -3.09 2.42 -15.51
N ARG A 26 -2.32 2.70 -16.59
CA ARG A 26 -2.35 1.91 -17.84
C ARG A 26 -2.12 0.42 -17.58
N HIS A 27 -1.12 0.07 -16.78
CA HIS A 27 -0.82 -1.32 -16.44
C HIS A 27 -1.96 -2.01 -15.69
N ILE A 28 -2.75 -1.27 -14.91
CA ILE A 28 -3.92 -1.80 -14.22
C ILE A 28 -5.06 -2.07 -15.22
N GLU A 29 -5.27 -1.17 -16.19
CA GLU A 29 -6.27 -1.38 -17.26
C GLU A 29 -5.91 -2.57 -18.16
N GLU A 30 -4.61 -2.75 -18.46
CA GLU A 30 -4.12 -3.83 -19.33
C GLU A 30 -4.13 -5.20 -18.62
N ASN A 31 -3.60 -5.26 -17.39
CA ASN A 31 -3.40 -6.54 -16.67
C ASN A 31 -4.59 -6.93 -15.79
N LYS A 32 -5.48 -5.99 -15.45
CA LYS A 32 -6.66 -6.19 -14.60
C LYS A 32 -6.36 -7.01 -13.33
N PRO A 33 -5.37 -6.62 -12.51
CA PRO A 33 -5.06 -7.36 -11.30
C PRO A 33 -6.23 -7.32 -10.32
N GLU A 34 -6.31 -8.30 -9.42
CA GLU A 34 -7.37 -8.35 -8.40
C GLU A 34 -7.25 -7.21 -7.39
N ILE A 35 -6.00 -6.77 -7.11
CA ILE A 35 -5.66 -5.66 -6.21
C ILE A 35 -4.69 -4.73 -6.93
N CYS A 36 -4.81 -3.43 -6.68
CA CYS A 36 -3.82 -2.43 -7.11
C CYS A 36 -3.57 -1.43 -6.00
N THR A 37 -2.32 -1.04 -5.78
CA THR A 37 -1.97 -0.05 -4.75
C THR A 37 -2.17 1.37 -5.25
N LEU A 38 -2.71 2.22 -4.39
CA LEU A 38 -2.81 3.67 -4.56
C LEU A 38 -2.14 4.35 -3.36
N ASP A 39 -1.03 5.06 -3.61
CA ASP A 39 -0.36 5.86 -2.59
C ASP A 39 -1.19 7.08 -2.24
N TYR A 40 -1.73 7.12 -1.04
CA TYR A 40 -2.57 8.23 -0.61
C TYR A 40 -1.75 9.40 -0.10
N GLY A 41 -1.93 10.53 -0.78
CA GLY A 41 -1.32 11.81 -0.43
C GLY A 41 -0.02 12.11 -1.16
N SER A 42 0.37 13.38 -1.07
CA SER A 42 1.62 13.91 -1.61
C SER A 42 2.60 14.15 -0.47
N MET A 43 3.85 13.77 -0.65
CA MET A 43 4.87 13.92 0.39
C MET A 43 6.27 13.99 -0.21
N ASN A 44 7.22 14.46 0.58
CA ASN A 44 8.63 14.18 0.33
C ASN A 44 8.87 12.68 0.54
N PHE A 45 9.53 12.03 -0.42
CA PHE A 45 9.83 10.61 -0.39
C PHE A 45 11.34 10.43 -0.56
N GLY A 46 12.07 10.48 0.55
CA GLY A 46 13.52 10.62 0.51
C GLY A 46 13.94 11.93 -0.17
N ASP A 47 14.66 11.84 -1.28
CA ASP A 47 15.20 12.97 -2.03
C ASP A 47 14.29 13.47 -3.17
N PHE A 48 13.08 12.90 -3.32
CA PHE A 48 12.12 13.32 -4.34
C PHE A 48 10.72 13.53 -3.74
N VAL A 49 9.78 13.97 -4.56
CA VAL A 49 8.40 14.23 -4.15
C VAL A 49 7.47 13.29 -4.92
N ILE A 50 6.62 12.57 -4.20
CA ILE A 50 5.45 11.92 -4.80
C ILE A 50 4.25 12.88 -4.76
N ILE A 51 3.48 12.90 -5.84
CA ILE A 51 2.32 13.78 -5.96
C ILE A 51 1.08 12.94 -6.27
N ASN A 52 0.18 12.91 -5.29
CA ASN A 52 -1.14 12.27 -5.36
C ASN A 52 -2.18 13.25 -4.81
N THR A 53 -2.64 14.17 -5.65
CA THR A 53 -3.71 15.09 -5.25
C THR A 53 -5.02 14.32 -5.06
N PRO A 54 -6.00 14.86 -4.33
CA PRO A 54 -7.32 14.25 -4.23
C PRO A 54 -7.95 13.94 -5.59
N GLU A 55 -7.77 14.81 -6.59
CA GLU A 55 -8.29 14.60 -7.94
C GLU A 55 -7.57 13.45 -8.67
N HIS A 56 -6.23 13.33 -8.51
CA HIS A 56 -5.48 12.19 -9.04
C HIS A 56 -5.99 10.87 -8.45
N LEU A 57 -6.13 10.81 -7.14
CA LEU A 57 -6.59 9.61 -6.43
C LEU A 57 -8.01 9.22 -6.83
N LYS A 58 -8.91 10.18 -6.96
CA LYS A 58 -10.27 9.94 -7.44
C LYS A 58 -10.25 9.32 -8.83
N ARG A 59 -9.49 9.91 -9.76
CA ARG A 59 -9.37 9.40 -11.12
C ARG A 59 -8.77 8.00 -11.18
N MET A 60 -7.73 7.71 -10.37
CA MET A 60 -7.13 6.38 -10.28
C MET A 60 -8.10 5.36 -9.69
N ALA A 61 -8.85 5.72 -8.66
CA ALA A 61 -9.88 4.87 -8.06
C ALA A 61 -11.01 4.53 -9.06
N GLU A 62 -11.45 5.50 -9.86
CA GLU A 62 -12.43 5.28 -10.94
C GLU A 62 -11.92 4.24 -11.96
N ILE A 63 -10.64 4.35 -12.38
CA ILE A 63 -10.03 3.40 -13.31
C ILE A 63 -9.95 2.01 -12.69
N ALA A 64 -9.47 1.88 -11.45
CA ALA A 64 -9.43 0.61 -10.73
C ALA A 64 -10.82 -0.04 -10.64
N LYS A 65 -11.82 0.73 -10.25
CA LYS A 65 -13.22 0.27 -10.14
C LYS A 65 -13.77 -0.20 -11.48
N LYS A 66 -13.49 0.50 -12.59
CA LYS A 66 -13.93 0.14 -13.95
C LYS A 66 -13.43 -1.24 -14.37
N VAL A 67 -12.20 -1.61 -14.01
CA VAL A 67 -11.62 -2.92 -14.36
C VAL A 67 -11.85 -4.00 -13.29
N GLY A 68 -12.49 -3.65 -12.17
CA GLY A 68 -12.81 -4.57 -11.08
C GLY A 68 -11.65 -4.86 -10.13
N SER A 69 -10.57 -4.07 -10.20
CA SER A 69 -9.44 -4.14 -9.27
C SER A 69 -9.79 -3.45 -7.95
N LYS A 70 -9.49 -4.11 -6.82
CA LYS A 70 -9.67 -3.53 -5.48
C LYS A 70 -8.49 -2.61 -5.15
N PRO A 71 -8.72 -1.32 -4.88
CA PRO A 71 -7.65 -0.43 -4.42
C PRO A 71 -7.15 -0.84 -3.02
N GLU A 72 -5.85 -1.00 -2.87
CA GLU A 72 -5.14 -1.01 -1.61
C GLU A 72 -4.67 0.42 -1.34
N LEU A 73 -5.10 0.99 -0.21
CA LEU A 73 -4.87 2.39 0.13
C LEU A 73 -3.58 2.48 0.94
N GLU A 74 -2.46 2.79 0.30
CA GLU A 74 -1.18 2.92 0.98
C GLU A 74 -1.06 4.28 1.63
N VAL A 75 -0.81 4.28 2.94
CA VAL A 75 -0.76 5.47 3.79
C VAL A 75 0.56 5.53 4.56
N PHE A 76 1.21 6.68 4.52
CA PHE A 76 2.53 6.94 5.12
C PHE A 76 2.46 7.88 6.31
N ASP A 77 1.30 8.52 6.50
CA ASP A 77 1.09 9.58 7.47
C ASP A 77 -0.39 9.70 7.83
N THR A 78 -0.69 10.38 8.93
CA THR A 78 -2.05 10.61 9.43
C THR A 78 -2.90 11.45 8.49
N GLY A 79 -2.29 12.41 7.77
CA GLY A 79 -2.96 13.22 6.75
C GLY A 79 -3.43 12.39 5.57
N HIS A 80 -2.63 11.40 5.16
CA HIS A 80 -2.98 10.44 4.11
C HIS A 80 -4.16 9.58 4.51
N LEU A 81 -4.16 9.06 5.76
CA LEU A 81 -5.28 8.29 6.29
C LEU A 81 -6.56 9.14 6.32
N ARG A 82 -6.46 10.41 6.74
CA ARG A 82 -7.61 11.33 6.75
C ARG A 82 -8.19 11.52 5.33
N LEU A 83 -7.34 11.66 4.32
CA LEU A 83 -7.77 11.77 2.92
C LEU A 83 -8.46 10.48 2.45
N ALA A 84 -7.89 9.30 2.75
CA ALA A 84 -8.49 8.02 2.42
C ALA A 84 -9.88 7.85 3.07
N LYS A 85 -10.02 8.20 4.36
CA LYS A 85 -11.31 8.17 5.08
C LYS A 85 -12.35 9.05 4.38
N LYS A 86 -11.97 10.25 3.97
CA LYS A 86 -12.85 11.17 3.23
C LYS A 86 -13.36 10.54 1.93
N MET A 87 -12.47 9.89 1.15
CA MET A 87 -12.86 9.25 -0.11
C MET A 87 -13.76 8.02 0.10
N ILE A 88 -13.59 7.31 1.20
CA ILE A 88 -14.49 6.22 1.60
C ILE A 88 -15.88 6.78 1.96
N GLU A 89 -15.94 7.86 2.73
CA GLU A 89 -17.19 8.55 3.10
C GLU A 89 -17.95 9.06 1.86
N GLU A 90 -17.24 9.56 0.86
CA GLU A 90 -17.79 10.04 -0.40
C GLU A 90 -18.19 8.92 -1.38
N GLY A 91 -17.93 7.64 -1.04
CA GLY A 91 -18.27 6.49 -1.87
C GLY A 91 -17.36 6.32 -3.11
N ILE A 92 -16.21 7.00 -3.13
CA ILE A 92 -15.20 6.83 -4.17
C ILE A 92 -14.50 5.47 -4.01
N ILE A 93 -14.22 5.09 -2.76
CA ILE A 93 -13.65 3.79 -2.39
C ILE A 93 -14.75 2.93 -1.79
N ASP A 94 -14.90 1.72 -2.34
CA ASP A 94 -15.90 0.75 -1.88
C ASP A 94 -15.49 0.14 -0.52
N LYS A 95 -16.50 -0.18 0.30
CA LYS A 95 -16.32 -0.86 1.60
C LYS A 95 -16.44 -2.39 1.42
N PRO A 96 -15.73 -3.17 2.25
CA PRO A 96 -14.71 -2.79 3.22
C PRO A 96 -13.42 -2.35 2.53
N PRO A 97 -12.78 -1.25 2.96
CA PRO A 97 -11.52 -0.79 2.38
C PRO A 97 -10.36 -1.71 2.78
N LEU A 98 -9.31 -1.73 1.94
CA LEU A 98 -8.04 -2.38 2.23
C LEU A 98 -6.98 -1.30 2.39
N PHE A 99 -6.33 -1.26 3.55
CA PHE A 99 -5.24 -0.34 3.84
C PHE A 99 -3.89 -1.02 3.87
N GLN A 100 -2.87 -0.31 3.43
CA GLN A 100 -1.47 -0.64 3.60
C GLN A 100 -0.78 0.47 4.39
N ILE A 101 -0.37 0.19 5.62
CA ILE A 101 0.35 1.15 6.47
C ILE A 101 1.85 0.98 6.24
N CYS A 102 2.46 1.95 5.55
CA CYS A 102 3.88 1.98 5.27
C CYS A 102 4.61 2.81 6.34
N LEU A 103 5.59 2.21 7.01
CA LEU A 103 6.36 2.84 8.08
C LEU A 103 7.86 2.88 7.74
N GLY A 104 8.50 4.01 8.03
CA GLY A 104 9.94 4.15 7.90
C GLY A 104 10.42 4.76 6.56
N ILE A 105 9.51 5.21 5.70
CA ILE A 105 9.89 6.09 4.59
C ILE A 105 10.35 7.43 5.18
N PRO A 106 11.50 7.97 4.73
CA PRO A 106 11.94 9.29 5.17
C PRO A 106 10.83 10.32 5.00
N TRP A 107 10.57 11.08 6.07
CA TRP A 107 9.56 12.14 6.18
C TRP A 107 8.10 11.64 6.33
N GLY A 108 7.86 10.32 6.33
CA GLY A 108 6.63 9.70 6.80
C GLY A 108 6.72 9.30 8.28
N LEU A 109 5.76 8.48 8.76
CA LEU A 109 5.79 7.95 10.12
C LEU A 109 6.96 6.99 10.33
N GLU A 110 7.53 7.07 11.53
CA GLU A 110 8.61 6.17 11.95
C GLU A 110 8.12 4.72 12.07
N GLN A 111 9.04 3.78 11.80
CA GLN A 111 8.78 2.35 11.94
C GLN A 111 8.94 1.90 13.40
N ASN A 112 7.89 2.10 14.17
CA ASN A 112 7.81 1.69 15.57
C ASN A 112 6.38 1.23 15.93
N SER A 113 6.24 0.64 17.11
CA SER A 113 4.96 0.10 17.57
C SER A 113 3.91 1.18 17.77
N GLU A 114 4.31 2.34 18.27
CA GLU A 114 3.42 3.47 18.56
C GLU A 114 2.77 3.99 17.29
N SER A 115 3.56 4.19 16.22
CA SER A 115 3.06 4.62 14.91
C SER A 115 2.07 3.61 14.33
N MET A 116 2.41 2.31 14.39
CA MET A 116 1.54 1.26 13.87
C MET A 116 0.23 1.17 14.64
N ILE A 117 0.27 1.18 15.97
CA ILE A 117 -0.92 1.14 16.82
C ILE A 117 -1.80 2.36 16.57
N PHE A 118 -1.21 3.54 16.53
CA PHE A 118 -1.94 4.78 16.26
C PHE A 118 -2.66 4.73 14.90
N MET A 119 -1.97 4.32 13.84
CA MET A 119 -2.55 4.24 12.51
C MET A 119 -3.65 3.18 12.44
N ARG A 120 -3.43 1.98 13.02
CA ARG A 120 -4.44 0.93 13.10
C ARG A 120 -5.71 1.40 13.82
N ASP A 121 -5.56 2.04 14.96
CA ASP A 121 -6.69 2.49 15.79
C ASP A 121 -7.48 3.64 15.13
N ALA A 122 -6.84 4.37 14.21
CA ALA A 122 -7.48 5.42 13.44
C ALA A 122 -8.15 4.93 12.13
N LEU A 123 -8.02 3.66 11.76
CA LEU A 123 -8.69 3.09 10.58
C LEU A 123 -10.22 3.13 10.74
N PRO A 124 -10.98 3.24 9.65
CA PRO A 124 -12.42 3.01 9.69
C PRO A 124 -12.78 1.61 10.14
N ASP A 125 -13.94 1.47 10.79
CA ASP A 125 -14.47 0.16 11.15
C ASP A 125 -14.56 -0.79 9.94
N SER A 126 -14.35 -2.08 10.17
CA SER A 126 -14.38 -3.13 9.16
C SER A 126 -13.30 -3.02 8.07
N SER A 127 -12.27 -2.20 8.27
CA SER A 127 -11.12 -2.16 7.34
C SER A 127 -10.31 -3.46 7.40
N HIS A 128 -9.94 -3.97 6.22
CA HIS A 128 -8.79 -4.86 6.12
C HIS A 128 -7.53 -4.00 6.12
N TRP A 129 -6.48 -4.47 6.76
CA TRP A 129 -5.24 -3.70 6.80
C TRP A 129 -4.01 -4.60 6.84
N ALA A 130 -2.95 -4.11 6.23
CA ALA A 130 -1.61 -4.65 6.34
C ALA A 130 -0.66 -3.56 6.80
N SER A 131 0.50 -3.94 7.30
CA SER A 131 1.58 -3.00 7.57
C SER A 131 2.94 -3.62 7.32
N PHE A 132 3.91 -2.78 7.01
CA PHE A 132 5.30 -3.14 6.81
C PHE A 132 6.23 -2.01 7.23
N GLY A 133 7.50 -2.33 7.39
CA GLY A 133 8.58 -1.37 7.67
C GLY A 133 9.65 -1.43 6.59
N ILE A 134 10.34 -0.32 6.37
CA ILE A 134 11.41 -0.21 5.37
C ILE A 134 12.75 -0.68 5.94
N GLY A 135 13.55 -1.37 5.12
CA GLY A 135 14.89 -1.81 5.45
C GLY A 135 14.94 -2.71 6.69
N PRO A 136 15.76 -2.38 7.72
CA PRO A 136 15.90 -3.21 8.92
C PRO A 136 14.62 -3.41 9.72
N GLY A 137 13.61 -2.56 9.51
CA GLY A 137 12.31 -2.64 10.17
C GLY A 137 11.34 -3.64 9.54
N GLU A 138 11.61 -4.22 8.36
CA GLU A 138 10.66 -5.09 7.66
C GLU A 138 10.17 -6.24 8.56
N PHE A 139 11.05 -7.07 9.07
CA PHE A 139 10.65 -8.22 9.89
C PHE A 139 10.13 -7.87 11.29
N PRO A 140 10.69 -6.87 12.02
CA PRO A 140 10.07 -6.37 13.24
C PRO A 140 8.64 -5.86 13.03
N MET A 141 8.39 -5.08 11.98
CA MET A 141 7.05 -4.55 11.69
C MET A 141 6.10 -5.64 11.17
N LEU A 142 6.59 -6.63 10.42
CA LEU A 142 5.83 -7.82 10.07
C LEU A 142 5.30 -8.54 11.33
N ALA A 143 6.18 -8.81 12.29
CA ALA A 143 5.78 -9.48 13.53
C ALA A 143 4.76 -8.62 14.30
N GLN A 144 4.99 -7.32 14.40
CA GLN A 144 4.10 -6.39 15.06
C GLN A 144 2.72 -6.33 14.40
N ALA A 145 2.66 -6.24 13.06
CA ALA A 145 1.40 -6.24 12.31
C ALA A 145 0.62 -7.53 12.56
N ALA A 146 1.29 -8.69 12.48
CA ALA A 146 0.69 -9.98 12.75
C ALA A 146 0.12 -10.08 14.17
N LEU A 147 0.83 -9.62 15.19
CA LEU A 147 0.36 -9.59 16.59
C LEU A 147 -0.85 -8.70 16.78
N LEU A 148 -0.93 -7.59 16.06
CA LEU A 148 -2.04 -6.65 16.10
C LEU A 148 -3.24 -7.05 15.24
N GLY A 149 -3.19 -8.21 14.55
CA GLY A 149 -4.29 -8.74 13.75
C GLY A 149 -4.32 -8.21 12.31
N GLY A 150 -3.26 -7.56 11.85
CA GLY A 150 -3.09 -7.12 10.46
C GLY A 150 -2.52 -8.22 9.56
N HIS A 151 -2.64 -8.00 8.26
CA HIS A 151 -1.88 -8.71 7.24
C HIS A 151 -0.45 -8.17 7.19
N VAL A 152 0.41 -8.85 6.47
CA VAL A 152 1.86 -8.54 6.44
C VAL A 152 2.36 -8.45 4.99
N ARG A 153 3.40 -7.65 4.79
CA ARG A 153 4.11 -7.51 3.51
C ARG A 153 5.61 -7.64 3.74
N VAL A 154 6.29 -8.30 2.80
CA VAL A 154 7.75 -8.34 2.66
C VAL A 154 8.12 -8.27 1.19
N GLY A 155 9.27 -7.69 0.89
CA GLY A 155 9.76 -7.65 -0.50
C GLY A 155 11.04 -6.87 -0.67
N MET A 156 11.76 -7.16 -1.77
CA MET A 156 13.02 -6.49 -2.11
C MET A 156 12.84 -5.01 -2.49
N GLU A 157 11.61 -4.57 -2.72
CA GLU A 157 11.27 -3.17 -2.84
C GLU A 157 11.52 -2.43 -1.52
N ASP A 158 11.23 -3.09 -0.40
CA ASP A 158 11.25 -2.51 0.95
C ASP A 158 12.56 -2.81 1.69
N ASN A 159 13.16 -3.99 1.46
CA ASN A 159 14.36 -4.45 2.17
C ASN A 159 15.20 -5.40 1.32
N LEU A 160 16.51 -5.17 1.29
CA LEU A 160 17.47 -5.98 0.53
C LEU A 160 18.23 -7.02 1.38
N TYR A 161 17.86 -7.21 2.65
CA TYR A 161 18.62 -8.04 3.57
C TYR A 161 17.74 -9.04 4.33
N LEU A 162 18.20 -10.29 4.41
CA LEU A 162 17.63 -11.27 5.34
C LEU A 162 17.98 -10.95 6.78
N GLU A 163 19.24 -10.58 7.01
CA GLU A 163 19.81 -10.22 8.32
C GLU A 163 20.87 -9.14 8.13
N LYS A 164 21.32 -8.54 9.23
CA LYS A 164 22.38 -7.54 9.19
C LYS A 164 23.62 -8.07 8.45
N GLY A 165 23.91 -7.46 7.31
CA GLY A 165 25.06 -7.85 6.47
C GLY A 165 24.83 -9.08 5.57
N VAL A 166 23.64 -9.67 5.56
CA VAL A 166 23.28 -10.82 4.72
C VAL A 166 22.26 -10.40 3.67
N PRO A 167 22.68 -10.07 2.45
CA PRO A 167 21.75 -9.71 1.38
C PRO A 167 20.78 -10.86 1.07
N THR A 168 19.54 -10.50 0.73
CA THR A 168 18.57 -11.51 0.27
C THR A 168 18.88 -11.93 -1.17
N PRO A 169 18.82 -13.21 -1.50
CA PRO A 169 18.99 -13.68 -2.88
C PRO A 169 17.73 -13.46 -3.74
N SER A 170 16.55 -13.27 -3.12
CA SER A 170 15.28 -13.16 -3.86
C SER A 170 14.13 -12.69 -2.95
N ASN A 171 13.02 -12.27 -3.57
CA ASN A 171 11.75 -12.07 -2.86
C ASN A 171 11.27 -13.35 -2.16
N ALA A 172 11.46 -14.51 -2.77
CA ALA A 172 11.06 -15.80 -2.17
C ALA A 172 11.73 -16.03 -0.81
N ALA A 173 13.02 -15.70 -0.68
CA ALA A 173 13.75 -15.85 0.59
C ALA A 173 13.20 -14.93 1.70
N LEU A 174 12.77 -13.71 1.36
CA LEU A 174 12.10 -12.81 2.31
C LEU A 174 10.74 -13.39 2.74
N VAL A 175 9.96 -13.90 1.78
CA VAL A 175 8.68 -14.55 2.05
C VAL A 175 8.85 -15.77 2.96
N GLU A 176 9.82 -16.65 2.67
CA GLU A 176 10.12 -17.82 3.51
C GLU A 176 10.48 -17.43 4.95
N LYS A 177 11.28 -16.37 5.11
CA LYS A 177 11.60 -15.84 6.43
C LYS A 177 10.37 -15.24 7.12
N GLY A 178 9.55 -14.49 6.39
CA GLY A 178 8.28 -13.95 6.91
C GLY A 178 7.36 -15.07 7.40
N ILE A 179 7.19 -16.15 6.63
CA ILE A 179 6.39 -17.32 7.01
C ILE A 179 6.93 -17.97 8.29
N LYS A 180 8.24 -18.16 8.42
CA LYS A 180 8.85 -18.70 9.64
C LYS A 180 8.57 -17.86 10.87
N ILE A 181 8.59 -16.53 10.73
CA ILE A 181 8.23 -15.61 11.81
C ILE A 181 6.75 -15.79 12.19
N LEU A 182 5.83 -15.81 11.22
CA LEU A 182 4.40 -16.03 11.47
C LEU A 182 4.16 -17.37 12.20
N GLN A 183 4.78 -18.44 11.72
CA GLN A 183 4.66 -19.78 12.35
C GLN A 183 5.19 -19.79 13.80
N THR A 184 6.28 -19.09 14.06
CA THR A 184 6.79 -18.92 15.44
C THR A 184 5.79 -18.20 16.34
N LEU A 185 4.97 -17.33 15.78
CA LEU A 185 3.88 -16.63 16.48
C LEU A 185 2.56 -17.43 16.51
N GLY A 186 2.56 -18.68 16.04
CA GLY A 186 1.38 -19.54 15.98
C GLY A 186 0.37 -19.11 14.91
N LYS A 187 0.83 -18.46 13.84
CA LYS A 187 0.02 -18.01 12.72
C LYS A 187 0.47 -18.68 11.42
N GLU A 188 -0.49 -18.89 10.52
CA GLU A 188 -0.23 -19.43 9.19
C GLU A 188 -0.70 -18.45 8.11
N PRO A 189 0.01 -18.36 6.98
CA PRO A 189 -0.47 -17.56 5.86
C PRO A 189 -1.74 -18.21 5.27
N ALA A 190 -2.70 -17.37 4.89
CA ALA A 190 -3.86 -17.83 4.14
C ALA A 190 -3.45 -18.32 2.75
N SER A 191 -4.16 -19.31 2.23
CA SER A 191 -4.08 -19.66 0.81
C SER A 191 -4.59 -18.52 -0.06
N ALA A 192 -4.24 -18.53 -1.35
CA ALA A 192 -4.70 -17.51 -2.29
C ALA A 192 -6.25 -17.47 -2.39
N GLN A 193 -6.90 -18.61 -2.24
CA GLN A 193 -8.37 -18.68 -2.25
C GLN A 193 -8.98 -18.05 -1.00
N GLU A 194 -8.46 -18.38 0.17
CA GLU A 194 -8.89 -17.79 1.45
C GLU A 194 -8.63 -16.28 1.47
N ALA A 195 -7.48 -15.82 0.94
CA ALA A 195 -7.18 -14.40 0.84
C ALA A 195 -8.21 -13.65 -0.03
N ARG A 196 -8.65 -14.25 -1.16
CA ARG A 196 -9.73 -13.68 -1.99
C ARG A 196 -11.04 -13.57 -1.24
N GLU A 197 -11.39 -14.58 -0.45
CA GLU A 197 -12.61 -14.59 0.36
C GLU A 197 -12.55 -13.55 1.48
N ILE A 198 -11.43 -13.51 2.23
CA ILE A 198 -11.20 -12.52 3.29
C ILE A 198 -11.33 -11.09 2.74
N LEU A 199 -10.66 -10.80 1.62
CA LEU A 199 -10.62 -9.47 1.06
C LEU A 199 -11.84 -9.12 0.17
N GLY A 200 -12.75 -10.08 -0.05
CA GLY A 200 -13.93 -9.88 -0.88
C GLY A 200 -13.59 -9.55 -2.34
N LEU A 201 -12.55 -10.19 -2.89
CA LEU A 201 -12.11 -9.95 -4.25
C LEU A 201 -13.08 -10.55 -5.25
N LYS A 202 -13.31 -9.84 -6.36
CA LYS A 202 -14.12 -10.37 -7.45
C LYS A 202 -13.38 -11.51 -8.12
N LYS A 203 -14.05 -12.65 -8.37
CA LYS A 203 -13.48 -13.69 -9.21
C LYS A 203 -13.22 -13.10 -10.60
N LEU A 204 -11.99 -13.17 -11.06
CA LEU A 204 -11.71 -12.92 -12.48
C LEU A 204 -12.47 -14.00 -13.26
N VAL A 205 -13.45 -13.57 -14.03
CA VAL A 205 -14.08 -14.45 -15.03
C VAL A 205 -13.07 -14.55 -16.17
N ASN A 206 -12.43 -15.71 -16.28
CA ASN A 206 -11.56 -16.02 -17.41
C ASN A 206 -12.35 -16.04 -18.73
#